data_df4cb00300a27ae90badb8d177ccdfd8
#
_entry.id   df4cb00300a27ae90badb8d177ccdfd8
#
_cell.length_a   1.000
_cell.length_b   1.000
_cell.length_c   1.000
_cell.angle_alpha   90.00
_cell.angle_beta   90.00
_cell.angle_gamma   90.00
#
_symmetry.space_group_name_H-M   'P 1'
#
loop_
_entity.id
_entity.type
_entity.pdbx_description
1 polymer ?
#
loop_
_entity_poly.entity_id
_entity_poly.type
_entity_poly.pdbx_seq_one_letter_code
_entity_poly.pdbx_strand_id
1 'polypeptide(L)'
;MENKRWIYAVTGTVILLFAGLVYAWSVIASPLIAYFTEWNKAQISLTFTICMSFFCLGGLIGGILSKKISIRTNLWISGILFLAGFFLASKTNNLTMLYVGYGVLCGFASGFVYNGIMSCVTRWYSDKPGLISGILLMGFGIGSFIIGKVYQGVWMEVWRNSFFVFGVLLFIVLVVGGLVVKAPPVEFVPKSLAQVETSKAINEEGIEAGPGLMLRRPAFWLYFLWSICLSAAGLALISQASGIVVEIDNGVLPGSVATIVGLISIFNGVGRVICGFLFDRIGRRNTMFIVDFTFLIAVCMLIAALLAKSIVIVINEFVIGGLAYGGITPMNSAFIGAFYGSKNYPVNYPIINMNLLLASFGGTIAGALYDASGSYLSTFFIMIGVVAVATISSVFIKRP
;
A
#
# COMPACT_ATOMS: atom_id res chain seq x y z
N MET A 1 29.22 1.62 9.54
CA MET A 1 27.93 0.97 9.21
C MET A 1 26.90 2.01 8.74
N GLU A 2 26.82 3.16 9.37
CA GLU A 2 25.85 4.21 9.03
C GLU A 2 25.96 4.69 7.57
N ASN A 3 27.17 4.87 7.06
CA ASN A 3 27.40 5.27 5.66
C ASN A 3 26.89 4.27 4.60
N LYS A 4 26.50 3.06 5.00
CA LYS A 4 25.97 2.03 4.09
C LYS A 4 24.45 1.84 4.20
N ARG A 5 23.77 2.53 5.12
CA ARG A 5 22.32 2.36 5.33
C ARG A 5 21.49 2.70 4.08
N TRP A 6 21.97 3.65 3.26
CA TRP A 6 21.32 4.02 2.01
C TRP A 6 21.26 2.86 1.00
N ILE A 7 22.26 1.95 1.02
CA ILE A 7 22.26 0.76 0.16
C ILE A 7 21.06 -0.13 0.52
N TYR A 8 20.78 -0.28 1.81
CA TYR A 8 19.63 -1.08 2.26
C TYR A 8 18.30 -0.41 1.93
N ALA A 9 18.24 0.93 1.99
CA ALA A 9 17.07 1.69 1.57
C ALA A 9 16.79 1.53 0.08
N VAL A 10 17.79 1.75 -0.78
CA VAL A 10 17.66 1.61 -2.23
C VAL A 10 17.32 0.17 -2.60
N THR A 11 18.08 -0.81 -2.08
CA THR A 11 17.81 -2.23 -2.36
C THR A 11 16.42 -2.64 -1.87
N GLY A 12 16.01 -2.20 -0.68
CA GLY A 12 14.66 -2.46 -0.16
C GLY A 12 13.57 -1.84 -1.02
N THR A 13 13.76 -0.62 -1.52
CA THR A 13 12.83 0.05 -2.44
C THR A 13 12.71 -0.71 -3.75
N VAL A 14 13.84 -1.16 -4.33
CA VAL A 14 13.83 -1.98 -5.55
C VAL A 14 13.11 -3.31 -5.32
N ILE A 15 13.40 -4.00 -4.22
CA ILE A 15 12.71 -5.25 -3.86
C ILE A 15 11.19 -5.00 -3.76
N LEU A 16 10.78 -3.94 -3.07
CA LEU A 16 9.36 -3.63 -2.91
C LEU A 16 8.70 -3.17 -4.21
N LEU A 17 9.44 -2.52 -5.11
CA LEU A 17 8.95 -2.17 -6.46
C LEU A 17 8.53 -3.44 -7.22
N PHE A 18 9.36 -4.47 -7.21
CA PHE A 18 9.05 -5.73 -7.85
C PHE A 18 7.97 -6.53 -7.10
N ALA A 19 8.02 -6.57 -5.78
CA ALA A 19 7.01 -7.25 -4.97
C ALA A 19 5.63 -6.59 -5.09
N GLY A 20 5.57 -5.29 -5.40
CA GLY A 20 4.35 -4.53 -5.66
C GLY A 20 3.63 -4.92 -6.96
N LEU A 21 4.23 -5.78 -7.81
CA LEU A 21 3.61 -6.29 -9.03
C LEU A 21 2.23 -6.92 -8.78
N VAL A 22 1.99 -7.49 -7.60
CA VAL A 22 0.68 -8.07 -7.25
C VAL A 22 -0.45 -7.04 -7.30
N TYR A 23 -0.16 -5.75 -7.14
CA TYR A 23 -1.15 -4.66 -7.31
C TYR A 23 -1.43 -4.29 -8.76
N ALA A 24 -0.65 -4.77 -9.73
CA ALA A 24 -0.91 -4.59 -11.15
C ALA A 24 -1.97 -5.56 -11.70
N TRP A 25 -2.70 -6.26 -10.83
CA TRP A 25 -3.67 -7.31 -11.21
C TRP A 25 -4.66 -6.86 -12.28
N SER A 26 -5.20 -5.65 -12.20
CA SER A 26 -6.15 -5.13 -13.18
C SER A 26 -5.60 -5.13 -14.61
N VAL A 27 -4.31 -4.86 -14.75
CA VAL A 27 -3.59 -4.87 -16.04
C VAL A 27 -3.21 -6.30 -16.43
N ILE A 28 -2.70 -7.07 -15.47
CA ILE A 28 -2.24 -8.45 -15.68
C ILE A 28 -3.42 -9.38 -16.01
N ALA A 29 -4.60 -9.14 -15.45
CA ALA A 29 -5.80 -9.93 -15.70
C ALA A 29 -6.44 -9.67 -17.09
N SER A 30 -6.14 -8.56 -17.74
CA SER A 30 -6.77 -8.16 -19.00
C SER A 30 -6.70 -9.25 -20.09
N PRO A 31 -5.53 -9.85 -20.40
CA PRO A 31 -5.47 -10.92 -21.40
C PRO A 31 -6.13 -12.24 -20.94
N LEU A 32 -6.23 -12.48 -19.64
CA LEU A 32 -6.95 -13.65 -19.10
C LEU A 32 -8.45 -13.54 -19.39
N ILE A 33 -9.01 -12.35 -19.23
CA ILE A 33 -10.43 -12.05 -19.53
C ILE A 33 -10.71 -12.30 -21.02
N ALA A 34 -9.77 -11.92 -21.88
CA ALA A 34 -9.91 -12.10 -23.32
C ALA A 34 -9.73 -13.57 -23.74
N TYR A 35 -8.86 -14.32 -23.05
CA TYR A 35 -8.52 -15.71 -23.39
C TYR A 35 -9.55 -16.72 -22.85
N PHE A 36 -10.01 -16.53 -21.60
CA PHE A 36 -10.98 -17.42 -20.95
C PHE A 36 -12.36 -16.76 -20.94
N THR A 37 -13.07 -16.87 -22.07
CA THR A 37 -14.38 -16.24 -22.27
C THR A 37 -15.48 -16.84 -21.38
N GLU A 38 -15.29 -18.05 -20.87
CA GLU A 38 -16.18 -18.72 -19.93
C GLU A 38 -16.06 -18.18 -18.49
N TRP A 39 -14.97 -17.47 -18.15
CA TRP A 39 -14.79 -16.94 -16.81
C TRP A 39 -15.42 -15.54 -16.70
N ASN A 40 -16.28 -15.36 -15.72
CA ASN A 40 -16.85 -14.05 -15.48
C ASN A 40 -15.86 -13.12 -14.74
N LYS A 41 -16.12 -11.82 -14.85
CA LYS A 41 -15.25 -10.78 -14.23
C LYS A 41 -15.13 -10.95 -12.70
N ALA A 42 -16.19 -11.39 -12.01
CA ALA A 42 -16.17 -11.62 -10.58
C ALA A 42 -15.22 -12.75 -10.20
N GLN A 43 -15.20 -13.85 -10.94
CA GLN A 43 -14.28 -14.98 -10.72
C GLN A 43 -12.81 -14.55 -10.89
N ILE A 44 -12.52 -13.75 -11.93
CA ILE A 44 -11.16 -13.24 -12.15
C ILE A 44 -10.79 -12.23 -11.06
N SER A 45 -11.70 -11.35 -10.65
CA SER A 45 -11.48 -10.38 -9.57
C SER A 45 -11.26 -11.05 -8.21
N LEU A 46 -11.89 -12.21 -7.98
CA LEU A 46 -11.70 -13.00 -6.75
C LEU A 46 -10.23 -13.41 -6.56
N THR A 47 -9.48 -13.60 -7.66
CA THR A 47 -8.03 -13.86 -7.58
C THR A 47 -7.30 -12.76 -6.80
N PHE A 48 -7.66 -11.49 -7.05
CA PHE A 48 -7.05 -10.36 -6.34
C PHE A 48 -7.47 -10.33 -4.86
N THR A 49 -8.73 -10.63 -4.57
CA THR A 49 -9.21 -10.71 -3.17
C THR A 49 -8.45 -11.80 -2.40
N ILE A 50 -8.25 -12.97 -3.00
CA ILE A 50 -7.44 -14.04 -2.42
C ILE A 50 -5.99 -13.57 -2.23
N CYS A 51 -5.42 -12.90 -3.25
CA CYS A 51 -4.07 -12.37 -3.19
C CYS A 51 -3.89 -11.38 -2.02
N MET A 52 -4.83 -10.46 -1.82
CA MET A 52 -4.78 -9.51 -0.71
C MET A 52 -4.97 -10.18 0.65
N SER A 53 -5.82 -11.18 0.75
CA SER A 53 -6.00 -11.96 1.97
C SER A 53 -4.71 -12.68 2.36
N PHE A 54 -4.06 -13.33 1.41
CA PHE A 54 -2.80 -14.01 1.64
C PHE A 54 -1.61 -13.05 1.79
N PHE A 55 -1.66 -11.86 1.22
CA PHE A 55 -0.72 -10.77 1.52
C PHE A 55 -0.76 -10.40 3.01
N CYS A 56 -1.94 -10.21 3.58
CA CYS A 56 -2.08 -9.91 5.00
C CYS A 56 -1.57 -11.07 5.87
N LEU A 57 -1.91 -12.31 5.52
CA LEU A 57 -1.42 -13.51 6.23
C LEU A 57 0.10 -13.66 6.12
N GLY A 58 0.67 -13.48 4.92
CA GLY A 58 2.11 -13.53 4.69
C GLY A 58 2.86 -12.48 5.52
N GLY A 59 2.33 -11.25 5.59
CA GLY A 59 2.87 -10.20 6.45
C GLY A 59 2.85 -10.57 7.93
N LEU A 60 1.73 -11.08 8.41
CA LEU A 60 1.57 -11.49 9.81
C LEU A 60 2.50 -12.67 10.18
N ILE A 61 2.52 -13.72 9.36
CA ILE A 61 3.39 -14.88 9.56
C ILE A 61 4.87 -14.46 9.46
N GLY A 62 5.21 -13.59 8.50
CA GLY A 62 6.54 -13.01 8.38
C GLY A 62 6.97 -12.24 9.63
N GLY A 63 6.03 -11.49 10.23
CA GLY A 63 6.26 -10.80 11.49
C GLY A 63 6.53 -11.76 12.65
N ILE A 64 5.72 -12.80 12.81
CA ILE A 64 5.89 -13.83 13.85
C ILE A 64 7.23 -14.56 13.69
N LEU A 65 7.57 -14.91 12.46
CA LEU A 65 8.81 -15.62 12.14
C LEU A 65 10.06 -14.73 12.16
N SER A 66 9.93 -13.40 12.15
CA SER A 66 11.05 -12.47 12.09
C SER A 66 12.09 -12.63 13.20
N LYS A 67 11.68 -13.21 14.35
CA LYS A 67 12.57 -13.54 15.47
C LYS A 67 13.34 -14.86 15.27
N LYS A 68 12.88 -15.72 14.35
CA LYS A 68 13.43 -17.06 14.12
C LYS A 68 14.23 -17.16 12.82
N ILE A 69 13.88 -16.37 11.83
CA ILE A 69 14.51 -16.40 10.49
C ILE A 69 15.19 -15.07 10.16
N SER A 70 16.29 -15.15 9.43
CA SER A 70 17.00 -13.97 8.96
C SER A 70 16.22 -13.29 7.82
N ILE A 71 16.49 -11.99 7.59
CA ILE A 71 15.95 -11.27 6.43
C ILE A 71 16.34 -11.95 5.10
N ARG A 72 17.55 -12.50 5.02
CA ARG A 72 18.01 -13.28 3.86
C ARG A 72 17.11 -14.47 3.59
N THR A 73 16.84 -15.27 4.62
CA THR A 73 15.96 -16.44 4.53
C THR A 73 14.53 -16.04 4.13
N ASN A 74 14.01 -14.94 4.69
CA ASN A 74 12.71 -14.39 4.33
C ASN A 74 12.65 -14.07 2.82
N LEU A 75 13.66 -13.36 2.28
CA LEU A 75 13.70 -12.98 0.88
C LEU A 75 13.84 -14.21 -0.04
N TRP A 76 14.63 -15.19 0.32
CA TRP A 76 14.79 -16.41 -0.48
C TRP A 76 13.52 -17.26 -0.51
N ILE A 77 12.87 -17.45 0.62
CA ILE A 77 11.57 -18.14 0.69
C ILE A 77 10.55 -17.40 -0.19
N SER A 78 10.46 -16.08 -0.07
CA SER A 78 9.56 -15.28 -0.91
C SER A 78 9.87 -15.43 -2.40
N GLY A 79 11.16 -15.47 -2.76
CA GLY A 79 11.60 -15.69 -4.15
C GLY A 79 11.12 -17.02 -4.70
N ILE A 80 11.29 -18.10 -3.93
CA ILE A 80 10.82 -19.44 -4.32
C ILE A 80 9.29 -19.47 -4.46
N LEU A 81 8.56 -18.85 -3.54
CA LEU A 81 7.10 -18.78 -3.59
C LEU A 81 6.59 -17.98 -4.79
N PHE A 82 7.23 -16.85 -5.13
CA PHE A 82 6.91 -16.09 -6.34
C PHE A 82 7.18 -16.90 -7.60
N LEU A 83 8.34 -17.56 -7.68
CA LEU A 83 8.69 -18.42 -8.82
C LEU A 83 7.66 -19.53 -9.01
N ALA A 84 7.32 -20.25 -7.94
CA ALA A 84 6.32 -21.32 -7.98
C ALA A 84 4.92 -20.77 -8.31
N GLY A 85 4.53 -19.67 -7.71
CA GLY A 85 3.21 -19.04 -7.91
C GLY A 85 3.02 -18.54 -9.34
N PHE A 86 3.98 -17.81 -9.89
CA PHE A 86 3.93 -17.34 -11.27
C PHE A 86 4.10 -18.47 -12.29
N PHE A 87 4.92 -19.49 -11.97
CA PHE A 87 5.00 -20.69 -12.80
C PHE A 87 3.64 -21.39 -12.90
N LEU A 88 2.98 -21.62 -11.76
CA LEU A 88 1.64 -22.21 -11.73
C LEU A 88 0.62 -21.33 -12.48
N ALA A 89 0.65 -20.02 -12.28
CA ALA A 89 -0.20 -19.08 -12.97
C ALA A 89 0.07 -19.06 -14.49
N SER A 90 1.32 -19.24 -14.96
CA SER A 90 1.65 -19.34 -16.38
C SER A 90 1.05 -20.58 -17.06
N LYS A 91 0.82 -21.64 -16.31
CA LYS A 91 0.23 -22.91 -16.77
C LYS A 91 -1.28 -22.98 -16.51
N THR A 92 -1.90 -21.89 -16.11
CA THR A 92 -3.33 -21.84 -15.78
C THR A 92 -4.21 -22.34 -16.93
N ASN A 93 -5.05 -23.34 -16.60
CA ASN A 93 -6.10 -23.88 -17.47
C ASN A 93 -7.47 -23.88 -16.74
N ASN A 94 -7.48 -23.58 -15.45
CA ASN A 94 -8.67 -23.46 -14.62
C ASN A 94 -8.48 -22.41 -13.53
N LEU A 95 -9.59 -21.92 -12.98
CA LEU A 95 -9.58 -20.88 -11.93
C LEU A 95 -8.81 -21.29 -10.67
N THR A 96 -8.86 -22.56 -10.29
CA THR A 96 -8.15 -23.05 -9.09
C THR A 96 -6.63 -22.87 -9.20
N MET A 97 -6.06 -23.16 -10.39
CA MET A 97 -4.63 -22.93 -10.61
C MET A 97 -4.26 -21.45 -10.51
N LEU A 98 -5.12 -20.57 -11.02
CA LEU A 98 -4.93 -19.12 -10.92
C LEU A 98 -5.03 -18.65 -9.46
N TYR A 99 -6.05 -19.12 -8.74
CA TYR A 99 -6.26 -18.76 -7.33
C TYR A 99 -5.09 -19.22 -6.46
N VAL A 100 -4.62 -20.46 -6.65
CA VAL A 100 -3.49 -20.98 -5.88
C VAL A 100 -2.18 -20.32 -6.30
N GLY A 101 -1.89 -20.24 -7.61
CA GLY A 101 -0.64 -19.68 -8.11
C GLY A 101 -0.50 -18.20 -7.80
N TYR A 102 -1.37 -17.38 -8.39
CA TYR A 102 -1.30 -15.94 -8.19
C TYR A 102 -1.89 -15.49 -6.85
N GLY A 103 -3.08 -16.00 -6.50
CA GLY A 103 -3.77 -15.57 -5.28
C GLY A 103 -3.02 -15.98 -4.02
N VAL A 104 -2.83 -17.28 -3.81
CA VAL A 104 -2.25 -17.80 -2.55
C VAL A 104 -0.73 -17.58 -2.53
N LEU A 105 0.00 -18.15 -3.48
CA LEU A 105 1.47 -18.17 -3.41
C LEU A 105 2.09 -16.79 -3.62
N CYS A 106 1.69 -16.06 -4.68
CA CYS A 106 2.24 -14.73 -4.92
C CYS A 106 1.75 -13.71 -3.88
N GLY A 107 0.48 -13.81 -3.44
CA GLY A 107 -0.05 -12.95 -2.38
C GLY A 107 0.73 -13.15 -1.08
N PHE A 108 0.88 -14.39 -0.63
CA PHE A 108 1.66 -14.71 0.58
C PHE A 108 3.11 -14.24 0.48
N ALA A 109 3.78 -14.54 -0.63
CA ALA A 109 5.17 -14.12 -0.88
C ALA A 109 5.32 -12.60 -0.81
N SER A 110 4.39 -11.86 -1.43
CA SER A 110 4.39 -10.40 -1.43
C SER A 110 4.26 -9.83 -0.02
N GLY A 111 3.31 -10.31 0.78
CA GLY A 111 3.15 -9.88 2.17
C GLY A 111 4.35 -10.25 3.05
N PHE A 112 4.91 -11.43 2.84
CA PHE A 112 6.05 -11.95 3.60
C PHE A 112 7.31 -11.11 3.37
N VAL A 113 7.63 -10.79 2.10
CA VAL A 113 8.76 -9.91 1.76
C VAL A 113 8.51 -8.46 2.15
N TYR A 114 7.29 -7.97 1.96
CA TYR A 114 6.90 -6.61 2.32
C TYR A 114 7.18 -6.32 3.80
N ASN A 115 6.66 -7.17 4.69
CA ASN A 115 6.89 -7.01 6.13
C ASN A 115 8.37 -7.21 6.51
N GLY A 116 9.05 -8.15 5.87
CA GLY A 116 10.48 -8.39 6.08
C GLY A 116 11.34 -7.16 5.77
N ILE A 117 11.15 -6.55 4.62
CA ILE A 117 11.88 -5.34 4.20
C ILE A 117 11.49 -4.14 5.08
N MET A 118 10.19 -3.90 5.28
CA MET A 118 9.72 -2.80 6.14
C MET A 118 10.33 -2.91 7.53
N SER A 119 10.24 -4.07 8.17
CA SER A 119 10.77 -4.29 9.51
C SER A 119 12.30 -4.19 9.60
N CYS A 120 13.01 -4.59 8.55
CA CYS A 120 14.47 -4.57 8.52
C CYS A 120 15.01 -3.15 8.26
N VAL A 121 14.50 -2.48 7.21
CA VAL A 121 15.07 -1.21 6.75
C VAL A 121 14.65 -0.05 7.65
N THR A 122 13.42 -0.04 8.19
CA THR A 122 13.01 1.02 9.13
C THR A 122 13.87 1.05 10.40
N ARG A 123 14.38 -0.09 10.86
CA ARG A 123 15.30 -0.16 11.99
C ARG A 123 16.66 0.50 11.72
N TRP A 124 17.13 0.56 10.47
CA TRP A 124 18.32 1.33 10.08
C TRP A 124 18.08 2.84 10.10
N TYR A 125 16.83 3.27 10.06
CA TYR A 125 16.38 4.66 9.97
C TYR A 125 15.43 5.02 11.13
N SER A 126 15.74 4.57 12.35
CA SER A 126 14.96 4.91 13.54
C SER A 126 14.93 6.42 13.83
N ASP A 127 15.84 7.20 13.24
CA ASP A 127 15.87 8.65 13.22
C ASP A 127 14.82 9.30 12.28
N LYS A 128 14.38 8.58 11.24
CA LYS A 128 13.43 9.08 10.21
C LYS A 128 12.50 7.96 9.72
N PRO A 129 11.74 7.32 10.63
CA PRO A 129 10.96 6.12 10.29
C PRO A 129 9.84 6.41 9.29
N GLY A 130 9.21 7.59 9.35
CA GLY A 130 8.16 7.98 8.43
C GLY A 130 8.68 8.18 7.01
N LEU A 131 9.76 8.95 6.86
CA LEU A 131 10.38 9.21 5.56
C LEU A 131 10.82 7.91 4.87
N ILE A 132 11.55 7.04 5.58
CA ILE A 132 12.02 5.78 4.99
C ILE A 132 10.88 4.85 4.64
N SER A 133 9.85 4.78 5.48
CA SER A 133 8.63 4.03 5.17
C SER A 133 7.95 4.58 3.92
N GLY A 134 7.87 5.90 3.77
CA GLY A 134 7.33 6.55 2.59
C GLY A 134 8.09 6.18 1.31
N ILE A 135 9.43 6.20 1.34
CA ILE A 135 10.28 5.84 0.20
C ILE A 135 10.10 4.36 -0.19
N LEU A 136 10.15 3.46 0.79
CA LEU A 136 9.94 2.03 0.57
C LEU A 136 8.57 1.74 -0.03
N LEU A 137 7.53 2.36 0.52
CA LEU A 137 6.15 2.18 0.09
C LEU A 137 5.86 2.86 -1.25
N MET A 138 6.56 3.96 -1.57
CA MET A 138 6.52 4.55 -2.91
C MET A 138 7.01 3.54 -3.95
N GLY A 139 8.14 2.85 -3.68
CA GLY A 139 8.62 1.77 -4.55
C GLY A 139 7.55 0.72 -4.80
N PHE A 140 6.91 0.23 -3.73
CA PHE A 140 5.85 -0.76 -3.82
C PHE A 140 4.62 -0.28 -4.63
N GLY A 141 4.23 0.99 -4.50
CA GLY A 141 3.11 1.57 -5.25
C GLY A 141 3.42 1.86 -6.71
N ILE A 142 4.57 2.49 -6.99
CA ILE A 142 4.99 2.83 -8.36
C ILE A 142 5.34 1.59 -9.16
N GLY A 143 5.78 0.51 -8.51
CA GLY A 143 6.11 -0.75 -9.16
C GLY A 143 4.98 -1.30 -10.00
N SER A 144 3.74 -1.26 -9.50
CA SER A 144 2.57 -1.70 -10.24
C SER A 144 2.33 -0.88 -11.53
N PHE A 145 2.58 0.44 -11.48
CA PHE A 145 2.46 1.30 -12.64
C PHE A 145 3.56 1.04 -13.68
N ILE A 146 4.83 1.02 -13.26
CA ILE A 146 5.97 0.81 -14.17
C ILE A 146 5.86 -0.55 -14.84
N ILE A 147 5.71 -1.62 -14.04
CA ILE A 147 5.65 -2.98 -14.56
C ILE A 147 4.38 -3.20 -15.36
N GLY A 148 3.26 -2.62 -14.93
CA GLY A 148 2.00 -2.66 -15.69
C GLY A 148 2.12 -2.05 -17.09
N LYS A 149 2.79 -0.90 -17.22
CA LYS A 149 3.05 -0.26 -18.52
C LYS A 149 3.98 -1.10 -19.40
N VAL A 150 5.05 -1.64 -18.85
CA VAL A 150 5.96 -2.53 -19.59
C VAL A 150 5.21 -3.78 -20.05
N TYR A 151 4.38 -4.36 -19.19
CA TYR A 151 3.56 -5.53 -19.53
C TYR A 151 2.59 -5.24 -20.68
N GLN A 152 1.86 -4.12 -20.63
CA GLN A 152 0.94 -3.71 -21.70
C GLN A 152 1.65 -3.49 -23.03
N GLY A 153 2.83 -2.89 -23.02
CA GLY A 153 3.54 -2.52 -24.25
C GLY A 153 4.23 -3.67 -24.97
N VAL A 154 4.62 -4.73 -24.25
CA VAL A 154 5.54 -5.75 -24.80
C VAL A 154 5.03 -7.18 -24.61
N TRP A 155 4.31 -7.47 -23.52
CA TRP A 155 4.11 -8.86 -23.07
C TRP A 155 2.67 -9.31 -22.96
N MET A 156 1.72 -8.45 -23.27
CA MET A 156 0.29 -8.75 -23.08
C MET A 156 -0.20 -9.91 -23.96
N GLU A 157 0.27 -9.98 -25.20
CA GLU A 157 -0.11 -11.03 -26.16
C GLU A 157 0.42 -12.41 -25.78
N VAL A 158 1.56 -12.45 -25.06
CA VAL A 158 2.22 -13.68 -24.63
C VAL A 158 2.14 -13.88 -23.10
N TRP A 159 1.01 -13.61 -22.52
CA TRP A 159 0.80 -13.53 -21.08
C TRP A 159 1.32 -14.74 -20.28
N ARG A 160 1.27 -15.98 -20.83
CA ARG A 160 1.81 -17.18 -20.19
C ARG A 160 3.31 -17.09 -19.99
N ASN A 161 4.04 -16.68 -21.02
CA ASN A 161 5.49 -16.49 -20.94
C ASN A 161 5.83 -15.32 -20.02
N SER A 162 5.04 -14.26 -20.06
CA SER A 162 5.21 -13.09 -19.20
C SER A 162 5.10 -13.43 -17.70
N PHE A 163 4.13 -14.26 -17.34
CA PHE A 163 4.00 -14.75 -15.97
C PHE A 163 5.24 -15.54 -15.54
N PHE A 164 5.73 -16.44 -16.38
CA PHE A 164 6.95 -17.17 -16.09
C PHE A 164 8.16 -16.24 -15.93
N VAL A 165 8.33 -15.27 -16.83
CA VAL A 165 9.40 -14.26 -16.76
C VAL A 165 9.30 -13.44 -15.48
N PHE A 166 8.10 -13.01 -15.06
CA PHE A 166 7.91 -12.31 -13.79
C PHE A 166 8.34 -13.16 -12.59
N GLY A 167 8.01 -14.45 -12.58
CA GLY A 167 8.43 -15.38 -11.53
C GLY A 167 9.95 -15.48 -11.44
N VAL A 168 10.63 -15.65 -12.56
CA VAL A 168 12.11 -15.72 -12.62
C VAL A 168 12.75 -14.40 -12.21
N LEU A 169 12.23 -13.28 -12.70
CA LEU A 169 12.74 -11.94 -12.37
C LEU A 169 12.64 -11.66 -10.86
N LEU A 170 11.47 -11.90 -10.27
CA LEU A 170 11.25 -11.75 -8.83
C LEU A 170 12.17 -12.66 -8.02
N PHE A 171 12.33 -13.91 -8.43
CA PHE A 171 13.26 -14.84 -7.80
C PHE A 171 14.69 -14.29 -7.78
N ILE A 172 15.19 -13.83 -8.93
CA ILE A 172 16.55 -13.27 -9.06
C ILE A 172 16.70 -12.02 -8.17
N VAL A 173 15.75 -11.08 -8.24
CA VAL A 173 15.77 -9.84 -7.45
C VAL A 173 15.79 -10.15 -5.95
N LEU A 174 14.99 -11.10 -5.50
CA LEU A 174 14.91 -11.46 -4.08
C LEU A 174 16.13 -12.26 -3.60
N VAL A 175 16.69 -13.12 -4.44
CA VAL A 175 17.94 -13.84 -4.11
C VAL A 175 19.11 -12.87 -4.00
N VAL A 176 19.30 -11.99 -4.99
CA VAL A 176 20.35 -10.97 -4.98
C VAL A 176 20.13 -9.98 -3.83
N GLY A 177 18.89 -9.52 -3.63
CA GLY A 177 18.55 -8.64 -2.52
C GLY A 177 18.85 -9.26 -1.14
N GLY A 178 18.64 -10.58 -0.99
CA GLY A 178 18.97 -11.33 0.23
C GLY A 178 20.47 -11.42 0.52
N LEU A 179 21.33 -11.26 -0.50
CA LEU A 179 22.77 -11.17 -0.30
C LEU A 179 23.20 -9.77 0.16
N VAL A 180 22.47 -8.73 -0.24
CA VAL A 180 22.79 -7.32 0.05
C VAL A 180 22.18 -6.86 1.36
N VAL A 181 20.88 -7.08 1.58
CA VAL A 181 20.14 -6.55 2.73
C VAL A 181 20.55 -7.28 4.01
N LYS A 182 20.93 -6.49 5.03
CA LYS A 182 21.31 -7.00 6.36
C LYS A 182 20.49 -6.28 7.42
N ALA A 183 20.11 -7.01 8.46
CA ALA A 183 19.49 -6.41 9.63
C ALA A 183 20.54 -5.60 10.42
N PRO A 184 20.14 -4.46 11.04
CA PRO A 184 21.03 -3.74 11.94
C PRO A 184 21.36 -4.57 13.18
N PRO A 185 22.55 -4.36 13.80
CA PRO A 185 22.84 -4.89 15.13
C PRO A 185 21.78 -4.46 16.15
N VAL A 186 21.60 -5.25 17.21
CA VAL A 186 20.56 -4.98 18.25
C VAL A 186 20.74 -3.61 18.90
N GLU A 187 22.00 -3.20 19.09
CA GLU A 187 22.38 -1.93 19.74
C GLU A 187 22.58 -0.76 18.75
N PHE A 188 22.17 -0.93 17.48
CA PHE A 188 22.38 0.12 16.49
C PHE A 188 21.48 1.32 16.76
N VAL A 189 22.12 2.46 17.09
CA VAL A 189 21.48 3.78 17.19
C VAL A 189 22.12 4.71 16.16
N PRO A 190 21.33 5.36 15.27
CA PRO A 190 21.84 6.35 14.33
C PRO A 190 22.51 7.52 15.07
N LYS A 191 23.63 8.05 14.53
CA LYS A 191 24.35 9.18 15.13
C LYS A 191 23.50 10.43 15.34
N SER A 192 22.52 10.64 14.46
CA SER A 192 21.55 11.73 14.57
C SER A 192 20.72 11.66 15.86
N LEU A 193 20.37 10.47 16.34
CA LEU A 193 19.68 10.28 17.61
C LEU A 193 20.65 10.38 18.81
N ALA A 194 21.88 9.85 18.67
CA ALA A 194 22.87 9.94 19.73
C ALA A 194 23.30 11.40 20.05
N GLN A 195 23.17 12.33 19.08
CA GLN A 195 23.44 13.75 19.29
C GLN A 195 22.24 14.52 19.87
N VAL A 196 21.04 13.97 19.80
CA VAL A 196 19.80 14.62 20.27
C VAL A 196 19.53 14.37 21.77
N GLU A 197 20.21 13.43 22.41
CA GLU A 197 20.16 13.29 23.88
C GLU A 197 20.61 14.55 24.63
N THR A 198 21.23 15.51 23.95
CA THR A 198 21.63 16.82 24.52
C THR A 198 20.67 17.97 24.19
N SER A 199 19.70 17.83 23.33
CA SER A 199 18.68 18.86 23.11
C SER A 199 17.28 18.18 23.14
N LYS A 200 16.44 18.67 24.05
CA LYS A 200 15.04 18.26 24.22
C LYS A 200 14.30 18.26 22.89
N ALA A 201 14.48 17.23 22.07
CA ALA A 201 13.58 16.92 20.98
C ALA A 201 12.31 16.30 21.58
N ILE A 202 11.19 16.66 21.02
CA ILE A 202 9.82 16.23 21.28
C ILE A 202 9.72 14.70 21.11
N ASN A 203 10.47 13.96 21.92
CA ASN A 203 10.34 12.52 22.08
C ASN A 203 9.25 12.30 23.12
N GLU A 204 8.06 12.34 22.61
CA GLU A 204 6.99 11.71 23.31
C GLU A 204 7.36 10.21 23.38
N GLU A 205 7.72 9.71 24.52
CA GLU A 205 8.12 8.32 24.73
C GLU A 205 6.94 7.37 24.47
N GLY A 206 7.02 6.59 23.39
CA GLY A 206 6.15 5.45 23.17
C GLY A 206 6.50 4.32 24.14
N ILE A 207 5.63 3.35 24.25
CA ILE A 207 5.86 2.14 25.04
C ILE A 207 6.41 1.03 24.15
N GLU A 208 7.30 0.18 24.68
CA GLU A 208 7.66 -1.07 24.00
C GLU A 208 6.56 -2.12 24.27
N ALA A 209 5.61 -2.22 23.36
CA ALA A 209 4.43 -3.07 23.49
C ALA A 209 4.39 -4.22 22.48
N GLY A 210 4.05 -5.40 22.97
CA GLY A 210 3.68 -6.52 22.10
C GLY A 210 2.22 -6.40 21.61
N PRO A 211 1.80 -7.28 20.65
CA PRO A 211 0.47 -7.22 20.04
C PRO A 211 -0.68 -7.25 21.05
N GLY A 212 -0.57 -8.08 22.09
CA GLY A 212 -1.61 -8.21 23.11
C GLY A 212 -1.82 -6.92 23.93
N LEU A 213 -0.75 -6.18 24.25
CA LEU A 213 -0.86 -4.91 24.94
C LEU A 213 -1.33 -3.80 23.98
N MET A 214 -0.83 -3.79 22.74
CA MET A 214 -1.25 -2.85 21.72
C MET A 214 -2.77 -2.91 21.48
N LEU A 215 -3.32 -4.12 21.28
CA LEU A 215 -4.74 -4.34 21.03
C LEU A 215 -5.65 -3.98 22.21
N ARG A 216 -5.12 -3.89 23.42
CA ARG A 216 -5.87 -3.43 24.61
C ARG A 216 -5.93 -1.90 24.74
N ARG A 217 -5.16 -1.17 23.94
CA ARG A 217 -5.10 0.29 24.04
C ARG A 217 -6.11 0.97 23.13
N PRO A 218 -6.95 1.89 23.64
CA PRO A 218 -7.91 2.63 22.82
C PRO A 218 -7.26 3.42 21.68
N ALA A 219 -6.03 3.92 21.89
CA ALA A 219 -5.27 4.64 20.87
C ALA A 219 -5.07 3.82 19.58
N PHE A 220 -4.86 2.50 19.71
CA PHE A 220 -4.76 1.61 18.55
C PHE A 220 -6.06 1.58 17.75
N TRP A 221 -7.20 1.38 18.40
CA TRP A 221 -8.50 1.23 17.73
C TRP A 221 -8.98 2.54 17.11
N LEU A 222 -8.73 3.68 17.76
CA LEU A 222 -9.02 5.00 17.19
C LEU A 222 -8.18 5.27 15.94
N TYR A 223 -6.89 4.93 15.99
CA TYR A 223 -6.01 5.05 14.82
C TYR A 223 -6.40 4.04 13.74
N PHE A 224 -6.75 2.82 14.10
CA PHE A 224 -7.20 1.78 13.17
C PHE A 224 -8.48 2.20 12.44
N LEU A 225 -9.45 2.78 13.18
CA LEU A 225 -10.67 3.35 12.60
C LEU A 225 -10.36 4.48 11.61
N TRP A 226 -9.51 5.43 12.01
CA TRP A 226 -9.03 6.49 11.13
C TRP A 226 -8.43 5.92 9.83
N SER A 227 -7.56 4.96 9.98
CA SER A 227 -6.87 4.31 8.86
C SER A 227 -7.82 3.54 7.94
N ILE A 228 -8.84 2.84 8.49
CA ILE A 228 -9.89 2.17 7.70
C ILE A 228 -10.70 3.21 6.91
N CYS A 229 -11.19 4.24 7.58
CA CYS A 229 -12.04 5.26 6.96
C CYS A 229 -11.36 5.92 5.76
N LEU A 230 -10.15 6.44 5.95
CA LEU A 230 -9.45 7.11 4.86
C LEU A 230 -8.96 6.14 3.78
N SER A 231 -8.55 4.91 4.16
CA SER A 231 -8.20 3.90 3.16
C SER A 231 -9.41 3.46 2.35
N ALA A 232 -10.59 3.36 2.95
CA ALA A 232 -11.83 3.02 2.24
C ALA A 232 -12.22 4.11 1.23
N ALA A 233 -12.12 5.39 1.63
CA ALA A 233 -12.35 6.52 0.74
C ALA A 233 -11.35 6.55 -0.43
N GLY A 234 -10.06 6.34 -0.16
CA GLY A 234 -9.03 6.29 -1.20
C GLY A 234 -9.17 5.11 -2.17
N LEU A 235 -9.53 3.92 -1.66
CA LEU A 235 -9.80 2.76 -2.50
C LEU A 235 -11.09 2.90 -3.31
N ALA A 236 -12.13 3.54 -2.76
CA ALA A 236 -13.33 3.91 -3.50
C ALA A 236 -12.99 4.84 -4.68
N LEU A 237 -12.18 5.88 -4.42
CA LEU A 237 -11.71 6.81 -5.45
C LEU A 237 -10.95 6.06 -6.56
N ILE A 238 -9.94 5.26 -6.21
CA ILE A 238 -9.13 4.55 -7.19
C ILE A 238 -9.95 3.54 -8.00
N SER A 239 -10.82 2.79 -7.34
CA SER A 239 -11.61 1.74 -8.02
C SER A 239 -12.64 2.30 -8.98
N GLN A 240 -13.17 3.49 -8.71
CA GLN A 240 -14.22 4.14 -9.50
C GLN A 240 -13.69 5.29 -10.38
N ALA A 241 -12.39 5.55 -10.38
CA ALA A 241 -11.78 6.68 -11.05
C ALA A 241 -12.15 6.81 -12.53
N SER A 242 -12.14 5.70 -13.27
CA SER A 242 -12.54 5.70 -14.70
C SER A 242 -14.02 6.05 -14.88
N GLY A 243 -14.89 5.49 -14.05
CA GLY A 243 -16.33 5.79 -14.06
C GLY A 243 -16.62 7.26 -13.74
N ILE A 244 -15.92 7.81 -12.75
CA ILE A 244 -16.03 9.24 -12.38
C ILE A 244 -15.65 10.14 -13.55
N VAL A 245 -14.54 9.86 -14.25
CA VAL A 245 -14.14 10.64 -15.43
C VAL A 245 -15.20 10.58 -16.51
N VAL A 246 -15.75 9.41 -16.81
CA VAL A 246 -16.78 9.21 -17.85
C VAL A 246 -18.10 9.90 -17.47
N GLU A 247 -18.52 9.85 -16.20
CA GLU A 247 -19.75 10.54 -15.75
C GLU A 247 -19.62 12.06 -15.88
N ILE A 248 -18.44 12.61 -15.64
CA ILE A 248 -18.20 14.06 -15.70
C ILE A 248 -18.06 14.54 -17.15
N ASP A 249 -17.37 13.79 -17.97
CA ASP A 249 -17.17 14.13 -19.39
C ASP A 249 -17.21 12.88 -20.28
N ASN A 250 -18.34 12.65 -20.90
CA ASN A 250 -18.53 11.55 -21.84
C ASN A 250 -17.72 11.69 -23.15
N GLY A 251 -17.14 12.86 -23.42
CA GLY A 251 -16.34 13.14 -24.61
C GLY A 251 -14.87 12.78 -24.48
N VAL A 252 -14.40 12.40 -23.28
CA VAL A 252 -12.99 12.06 -23.04
C VAL A 252 -12.61 10.77 -23.77
N LEU A 253 -11.57 10.84 -24.58
CA LEU A 253 -11.02 9.67 -25.29
C LEU A 253 -10.53 8.60 -24.29
N PRO A 254 -10.75 7.30 -24.56
CA PRO A 254 -10.36 6.22 -23.63
C PRO A 254 -8.88 6.26 -23.22
N GLY A 255 -7.97 6.62 -24.12
CA GLY A 255 -6.55 6.78 -23.82
C GLY A 255 -6.25 7.93 -22.84
N SER A 256 -7.03 9.00 -22.91
CA SER A 256 -6.95 10.13 -21.97
C SER A 256 -7.49 9.77 -20.60
N VAL A 257 -8.58 8.97 -20.51
CA VAL A 257 -9.12 8.45 -19.25
C VAL A 257 -8.05 7.69 -18.48
N ALA A 258 -7.34 6.76 -19.14
CA ALA A 258 -6.28 5.98 -18.49
C ALA A 258 -5.12 6.87 -17.99
N THR A 259 -4.79 7.93 -18.72
CA THR A 259 -3.76 8.90 -18.31
C THR A 259 -4.20 9.71 -17.09
N ILE A 260 -5.42 10.23 -17.09
CA ILE A 260 -5.99 11.00 -15.98
C ILE A 260 -6.05 10.15 -14.72
N VAL A 261 -6.56 8.93 -14.82
CA VAL A 261 -6.60 7.97 -13.70
C VAL A 261 -5.20 7.62 -13.19
N GLY A 262 -4.22 7.52 -14.09
CA GLY A 262 -2.82 7.27 -13.75
C GLY A 262 -2.21 8.32 -12.80
N LEU A 263 -2.71 9.56 -12.82
CA LEU A 263 -2.27 10.62 -11.91
C LEU A 263 -2.48 10.24 -10.44
N ILE A 264 -3.60 9.60 -10.10
CA ILE A 264 -3.84 9.15 -8.73
C ILE A 264 -2.70 8.27 -8.25
N SER A 265 -2.25 7.32 -9.07
CA SER A 265 -1.19 6.37 -8.71
C SER A 265 0.16 7.06 -8.53
N ILE A 266 0.50 8.01 -9.40
CA ILE A 266 1.75 8.78 -9.32
C ILE A 266 1.75 9.61 -8.02
N PHE A 267 0.69 10.40 -7.80
CA PHE A 267 0.62 11.28 -6.63
C PHE A 267 0.39 10.52 -5.33
N ASN A 268 -0.21 9.33 -5.36
CA ASN A 268 -0.21 8.40 -4.23
C ASN A 268 1.23 8.00 -3.84
N GLY A 269 2.08 7.71 -4.81
CA GLY A 269 3.50 7.44 -4.55
C GLY A 269 4.22 8.64 -3.93
N VAL A 270 4.02 9.84 -4.48
CA VAL A 270 4.59 11.09 -3.96
C VAL A 270 4.07 11.40 -2.55
N GLY A 271 2.77 11.24 -2.33
CA GLY A 271 2.12 11.46 -1.03
C GLY A 271 2.71 10.59 0.08
N ARG A 272 3.11 9.35 -0.23
CA ARG A 272 3.77 8.46 0.73
C ARG A 272 5.06 9.07 1.28
N VAL A 273 5.89 9.63 0.42
CA VAL A 273 7.15 10.26 0.84
C VAL A 273 6.90 11.56 1.60
N ILE A 274 6.02 12.42 1.08
CA ILE A 274 5.69 13.71 1.71
C ILE A 274 5.11 13.50 3.11
N CYS A 275 4.08 12.67 3.25
CA CYS A 275 3.42 12.47 4.55
C CYS A 275 4.32 11.72 5.54
N GLY A 276 5.15 10.78 5.06
CA GLY A 276 6.18 10.15 5.89
C GLY A 276 7.18 11.17 6.44
N PHE A 277 7.67 12.08 5.59
CA PHE A 277 8.56 13.17 6.02
C PHE A 277 7.86 14.15 6.98
N LEU A 278 6.61 14.52 6.71
CA LEU A 278 5.84 15.40 7.59
C LEU A 278 5.63 14.76 8.97
N PHE A 279 5.32 13.46 9.00
CA PHE A 279 5.18 12.73 10.27
C PHE A 279 6.43 12.86 11.14
N ASP A 280 7.61 12.69 10.54
CA ASP A 280 8.89 12.78 11.27
C ASP A 280 9.20 14.22 11.70
N ARG A 281 8.72 15.25 10.96
CA ARG A 281 9.08 16.66 11.20
C ARG A 281 8.11 17.40 12.10
N ILE A 282 6.81 17.21 11.89
CA ILE A 282 5.75 17.96 12.60
C ILE A 282 4.88 17.08 13.49
N GLY A 283 5.21 15.78 13.57
CA GLY A 283 4.56 14.79 14.41
C GLY A 283 3.22 14.26 13.85
N ARG A 284 2.73 13.23 14.52
CA ARG A 284 1.53 12.50 14.15
C ARG A 284 0.30 13.40 13.99
N ARG A 285 -0.04 14.17 15.03
CA ARG A 285 -1.31 14.92 15.09
C ARG A 285 -1.46 15.89 13.92
N ASN A 286 -0.43 16.69 13.69
CA ASN A 286 -0.46 17.68 12.62
C ASN A 286 -0.51 17.03 11.24
N THR A 287 0.24 15.93 11.05
CA THR A 287 0.22 15.21 9.77
C THR A 287 -1.13 14.56 9.50
N MET A 288 -1.78 13.95 10.52
CA MET A 288 -3.14 13.42 10.38
C MET A 288 -4.12 14.51 9.97
N PHE A 289 -4.11 15.68 10.62
CA PHE A 289 -4.98 16.80 10.24
C PHE A 289 -4.72 17.30 8.82
N ILE A 290 -3.46 17.36 8.38
CA ILE A 290 -3.14 17.74 6.99
C ILE A 290 -3.73 16.72 6.02
N VAL A 291 -3.59 15.42 6.29
CA VAL A 291 -4.16 14.37 5.44
C VAL A 291 -5.68 14.44 5.42
N ASP A 292 -6.33 14.57 6.59
CA ASP A 292 -7.78 14.68 6.73
C ASP A 292 -8.33 15.87 5.94
N PHE A 293 -7.70 17.04 6.11
CA PHE A 293 -8.10 18.27 5.43
C PHE A 293 -7.87 18.20 3.90
N THR A 294 -6.74 17.62 3.48
CA THR A 294 -6.45 17.40 2.06
C THR A 294 -7.47 16.45 1.43
N PHE A 295 -7.85 15.39 2.15
CA PHE A 295 -8.89 14.47 1.70
C PHE A 295 -10.25 15.15 1.60
N LEU A 296 -10.61 15.98 2.58
CA LEU A 296 -11.87 16.74 2.54
C LEU A 296 -11.91 17.66 1.33
N ILE A 297 -10.84 18.40 1.06
CA ILE A 297 -10.73 19.25 -0.16
C ILE A 297 -10.92 18.41 -1.40
N ALA A 298 -10.24 17.26 -1.51
CA ALA A 298 -10.36 16.37 -2.66
C ALA A 298 -11.82 15.93 -2.89
N VAL A 299 -12.54 15.50 -1.84
CA VAL A 299 -13.95 15.09 -1.98
C VAL A 299 -14.87 16.27 -2.34
N CYS A 300 -14.63 17.47 -1.79
CA CYS A 300 -15.36 18.66 -2.19
C CYS A 300 -15.11 19.02 -3.67
N MET A 301 -13.86 18.83 -4.15
CA MET A 301 -13.54 19.02 -5.56
C MET A 301 -14.25 18.01 -6.48
N LEU A 302 -14.43 16.75 -6.05
CA LEU A 302 -15.22 15.76 -6.81
C LEU A 302 -16.67 16.22 -6.98
N ILE A 303 -17.29 16.70 -5.90
CA ILE A 303 -18.65 17.24 -5.97
C ILE A 303 -18.71 18.44 -6.91
N ALA A 304 -17.77 19.38 -6.78
CA ALA A 304 -17.70 20.55 -7.66
C ALA A 304 -17.46 20.14 -9.13
N ALA A 305 -16.60 19.15 -9.38
CA ALA A 305 -16.31 18.61 -10.71
C ALA A 305 -17.56 18.01 -11.35
N LEU A 306 -18.33 17.25 -10.60
CA LEU A 306 -19.57 16.62 -11.07
C LEU A 306 -20.64 17.65 -11.40
N LEU A 307 -20.83 18.65 -10.52
CA LEU A 307 -21.81 19.72 -10.73
C LEU A 307 -21.44 20.65 -11.88
N ALA A 308 -20.16 21.00 -12.01
CA ALA A 308 -19.65 21.88 -13.07
C ALA A 308 -19.34 21.13 -14.39
N LYS A 309 -19.41 19.78 -14.41
CA LYS A 309 -19.00 18.91 -15.51
C LYS A 309 -17.60 19.28 -16.04
N SER A 310 -16.65 19.46 -15.12
CA SER A 310 -15.31 19.97 -15.45
C SER A 310 -14.24 18.91 -15.22
N ILE A 311 -13.65 18.42 -16.32
CA ILE A 311 -12.54 17.48 -16.30
C ILE A 311 -11.27 18.09 -15.67
N VAL A 312 -11.09 19.41 -15.78
CA VAL A 312 -9.94 20.10 -15.18
C VAL A 312 -9.98 20.00 -13.65
N ILE A 313 -11.18 20.09 -13.05
CA ILE A 313 -11.33 19.93 -11.59
C ILE A 313 -11.04 18.48 -11.19
N VAL A 314 -11.46 17.48 -11.97
CA VAL A 314 -11.15 16.06 -11.72
C VAL A 314 -9.64 15.81 -11.75
N ILE A 315 -8.93 16.36 -12.76
CA ILE A 315 -7.47 16.21 -12.89
C ILE A 315 -6.77 16.73 -11.62
N ASN A 316 -7.16 17.93 -11.17
CA ASN A 316 -6.60 18.52 -9.95
C ASN A 316 -6.97 17.71 -8.69
N GLU A 317 -8.20 17.20 -8.63
CA GLU A 317 -8.63 16.34 -7.54
C GLU A 317 -7.82 15.04 -7.49
N PHE A 318 -7.58 14.38 -8.62
CA PHE A 318 -6.79 13.14 -8.67
C PHE A 318 -5.35 13.34 -8.21
N VAL A 319 -4.81 14.55 -8.39
CA VAL A 319 -3.53 14.94 -7.80
C VAL A 319 -3.63 15.05 -6.29
N ILE A 320 -4.61 15.81 -5.79
CA ILE A 320 -4.77 16.12 -4.36
C ILE A 320 -5.24 14.87 -3.59
N GLY A 321 -6.23 14.16 -4.10
CA GLY A 321 -6.75 12.91 -3.52
C GLY A 321 -5.68 11.80 -3.51
N GLY A 322 -4.89 11.71 -4.59
CA GLY A 322 -3.74 10.81 -4.65
C GLY A 322 -2.72 11.11 -3.56
N LEU A 323 -2.33 12.37 -3.38
CA LEU A 323 -1.41 12.81 -2.30
C LEU A 323 -1.95 12.44 -0.91
N ALA A 324 -3.22 12.72 -0.64
CA ALA A 324 -3.84 12.45 0.64
C ALA A 324 -3.90 10.94 0.95
N TYR A 325 -4.38 10.15 0.00
CA TYR A 325 -4.44 8.69 0.15
C TYR A 325 -3.04 8.07 0.34
N GLY A 326 -2.05 8.58 -0.38
CA GLY A 326 -0.67 8.14 -0.25
C GLY A 326 -0.11 8.25 1.16
N GLY A 327 -0.58 9.24 1.94
CA GLY A 327 -0.09 9.47 3.29
C GLY A 327 -0.41 8.38 4.32
N ILE A 328 -1.47 7.61 4.13
CA ILE A 328 -2.00 6.71 5.15
C ILE A 328 -1.02 5.58 5.49
N THR A 329 -0.50 4.88 4.49
CA THR A 329 0.36 3.70 4.69
C THR A 329 1.68 3.99 5.39
N PRO A 330 2.47 5.03 5.05
CA PRO A 330 3.68 5.36 5.80
C PRO A 330 3.38 5.83 7.22
N MET A 331 2.23 6.49 7.42
CA MET A 331 1.79 6.87 8.75
C MET A 331 1.44 5.65 9.62
N ASN A 332 0.87 4.57 9.05
CA ASN A 332 0.67 3.31 9.77
C ASN A 332 2.00 2.77 10.30
N SER A 333 3.05 2.78 9.46
CA SER A 333 4.39 2.35 9.85
C SER A 333 4.97 3.22 10.96
N ALA A 334 4.94 4.54 10.76
CA ALA A 334 5.49 5.51 11.72
C ALA A 334 4.72 5.52 13.05
N PHE A 335 3.39 5.36 13.02
CA PHE A 335 2.55 5.26 14.21
C PHE A 335 2.91 4.04 15.05
N ILE A 336 3.04 2.87 14.45
CA ILE A 336 3.42 1.65 15.17
C ILE A 336 4.81 1.81 15.80
N GLY A 337 5.78 2.36 15.06
CA GLY A 337 7.12 2.60 15.58
C GLY A 337 7.14 3.60 16.74
N ALA A 338 6.40 4.71 16.61
CA ALA A 338 6.39 5.79 17.59
C ALA A 338 5.59 5.47 18.87
N PHE A 339 4.49 4.70 18.75
CA PHE A 339 3.60 4.42 19.89
C PHE A 339 3.92 3.11 20.59
N TYR A 340 4.36 2.08 19.85
CA TYR A 340 4.50 0.70 20.37
C TYR A 340 5.92 0.14 20.21
N GLY A 341 6.86 0.99 19.81
CA GLY A 341 8.28 0.69 19.77
C GLY A 341 8.73 -0.21 18.61
N SER A 342 10.03 -0.39 18.52
CA SER A 342 10.67 -1.11 17.40
C SER A 342 10.83 -2.61 17.64
N LYS A 343 10.85 -3.05 18.90
CA LYS A 343 11.10 -4.46 19.27
C LYS A 343 10.04 -5.42 18.74
N ASN A 344 8.77 -5.01 18.78
CA ASN A 344 7.64 -5.81 18.32
C ASN A 344 7.04 -5.29 16.99
N TYR A 345 7.67 -4.30 16.37
CA TYR A 345 7.24 -3.73 15.09
C TYR A 345 6.94 -4.78 14.01
N PRO A 346 7.77 -5.84 13.82
CA PRO A 346 7.50 -6.85 12.79
C PRO A 346 6.16 -7.58 12.93
N VAL A 347 5.61 -7.66 14.15
CA VAL A 347 4.31 -8.28 14.42
C VAL A 347 3.19 -7.24 14.49
N ASN A 348 3.46 -6.10 15.08
CA ASN A 348 2.47 -5.02 15.25
C ASN A 348 2.08 -4.36 13.91
N TYR A 349 3.06 -4.18 13.02
CA TYR A 349 2.85 -3.50 11.73
C TYR A 349 1.90 -4.26 10.78
N PRO A 350 1.98 -5.57 10.59
CA PRO A 350 0.98 -6.29 9.80
C PRO A 350 -0.44 -6.22 10.38
N ILE A 351 -0.58 -6.10 11.70
CA ILE A 351 -1.89 -6.00 12.34
C ILE A 351 -2.58 -4.68 11.95
N ILE A 352 -1.86 -3.56 11.99
CA ILE A 352 -2.43 -2.28 11.55
C ILE A 352 -2.77 -2.31 10.05
N ASN A 353 -1.97 -3.00 9.24
CA ASN A 353 -2.21 -3.11 7.80
C ASN A 353 -3.42 -3.99 7.42
N MET A 354 -4.03 -4.71 8.37
CA MET A 354 -5.33 -5.34 8.17
C MET A 354 -6.46 -4.34 7.89
N ASN A 355 -6.23 -3.04 8.13
CA ASN A 355 -7.13 -1.97 7.72
C ASN A 355 -7.45 -2.05 6.22
N LEU A 356 -6.48 -2.44 5.38
CA LEU A 356 -6.65 -2.55 3.93
C LEU A 356 -7.66 -3.63 3.53
N LEU A 357 -7.72 -4.74 4.29
CA LEU A 357 -8.72 -5.77 4.06
C LEU A 357 -10.15 -5.21 4.25
N LEU A 358 -10.38 -4.49 5.35
CA LEU A 358 -11.67 -3.87 5.64
C LEU A 358 -11.96 -2.70 4.69
N ALA A 359 -10.96 -1.88 4.41
CA ALA A 359 -11.06 -0.74 3.50
C ALA A 359 -11.36 -1.14 2.05
N SER A 360 -11.00 -2.35 1.62
CA SER A 360 -11.24 -2.84 0.25
C SER A 360 -12.73 -2.88 -0.12
N PHE A 361 -13.62 -2.98 0.86
CA PHE A 361 -15.06 -2.89 0.64
C PHE A 361 -15.53 -1.49 0.18
N GLY A 362 -14.71 -0.44 0.40
CA GLY A 362 -15.04 0.92 -0.04
C GLY A 362 -15.32 1.02 -1.53
N GLY A 363 -14.51 0.35 -2.36
CA GLY A 363 -14.74 0.29 -3.80
C GLY A 363 -16.04 -0.42 -4.20
N THR A 364 -16.36 -1.53 -3.54
CA THR A 364 -17.59 -2.30 -3.76
C THR A 364 -18.83 -1.49 -3.35
N ILE A 365 -18.75 -0.81 -2.20
CA ILE A 365 -19.85 0.06 -1.73
C ILE A 365 -20.06 1.22 -2.72
N ALA A 366 -18.99 1.85 -3.19
CA ALA A 366 -19.07 2.93 -4.17
C ALA A 366 -19.72 2.48 -5.49
N GLY A 367 -19.37 1.28 -5.99
CA GLY A 367 -20.00 0.69 -7.17
C GLY A 367 -21.47 0.40 -6.95
N ALA A 368 -21.85 -0.21 -5.82
CA ALA A 368 -23.25 -0.49 -5.49
C ALA A 368 -24.11 0.78 -5.35
N LEU A 369 -23.53 1.85 -4.79
CA LEU A 369 -24.20 3.16 -4.69
C LEU A 369 -24.40 3.78 -6.07
N TYR A 370 -23.42 3.65 -6.96
CA TYR A 370 -23.57 4.10 -8.35
C TYR A 370 -24.66 3.31 -9.07
N ASP A 371 -24.67 1.97 -8.97
CA ASP A 371 -25.67 1.12 -9.60
C ASP A 371 -27.10 1.45 -9.11
N ALA A 372 -27.25 1.85 -7.85
CA ALA A 372 -28.53 2.22 -7.25
C ALA A 372 -28.98 3.63 -7.60
N SER A 373 -28.06 4.59 -7.78
CA SER A 373 -28.40 6.03 -7.94
C SER A 373 -28.14 6.58 -9.34
N GLY A 374 -27.36 5.87 -10.17
CA GLY A 374 -26.91 6.33 -11.48
C GLY A 374 -25.87 7.46 -11.44
N SER A 375 -25.34 7.80 -10.25
CA SER A 375 -24.35 8.87 -10.07
C SER A 375 -23.40 8.62 -8.90
N TYR A 376 -22.17 9.11 -8.98
CA TYR A 376 -21.20 9.07 -7.87
C TYR A 376 -21.47 10.12 -6.79
N LEU A 377 -22.46 10.99 -6.94
CA LEU A 377 -22.74 12.04 -5.96
C LEU A 377 -23.04 11.49 -4.56
N SER A 378 -23.82 10.41 -4.47
CA SER A 378 -24.09 9.73 -3.20
C SER A 378 -22.83 9.17 -2.54
N THR A 379 -21.93 8.62 -3.34
CA THR A 379 -20.61 8.13 -2.88
C THR A 379 -19.81 9.28 -2.28
N PHE A 380 -19.77 10.45 -2.94
CA PHE A 380 -19.00 11.60 -2.46
C PHE A 380 -19.53 12.14 -1.13
N PHE A 381 -20.84 12.19 -0.94
CA PHE A 381 -21.42 12.58 0.36
C PHE A 381 -21.08 11.59 1.47
N ILE A 382 -21.10 10.29 1.18
CA ILE A 382 -20.67 9.27 2.15
C ILE A 382 -19.17 9.43 2.47
N MET A 383 -18.32 9.72 1.47
CA MET A 383 -16.90 9.98 1.68
C MET A 383 -16.67 11.17 2.62
N ILE A 384 -17.44 12.27 2.51
CA ILE A 384 -17.38 13.38 3.48
C ILE A 384 -17.65 12.86 4.90
N GLY A 385 -18.72 12.08 5.07
CA GLY A 385 -19.07 11.50 6.37
C GLY A 385 -17.95 10.60 6.92
N VAL A 386 -17.35 9.78 6.07
CA VAL A 386 -16.24 8.90 6.43
C VAL A 386 -14.99 9.70 6.82
N VAL A 387 -14.67 10.78 6.09
CA VAL A 387 -13.55 11.67 6.44
C VAL A 387 -13.84 12.40 7.77
N ALA A 388 -15.07 12.83 8.01
CA ALA A 388 -15.45 13.45 9.29
C ALA A 388 -15.26 12.48 10.46
N VAL A 389 -15.69 11.21 10.33
CA VAL A 389 -15.45 10.17 11.34
C VAL A 389 -13.96 9.95 11.57
N ALA A 390 -13.15 9.90 10.50
CA ALA A 390 -11.70 9.80 10.60
C ALA A 390 -11.11 10.98 11.39
N THR A 391 -11.47 12.21 11.03
CA THR A 391 -11.00 13.42 11.70
C THR A 391 -11.38 13.43 13.19
N ILE A 392 -12.62 13.09 13.52
CA ILE A 392 -13.06 13.00 14.92
C ILE A 392 -12.23 11.94 15.67
N SER A 393 -12.05 10.75 15.09
CA SER A 393 -11.25 9.71 15.74
C SER A 393 -9.80 10.15 15.98
N SER A 394 -9.20 10.91 15.05
CA SER A 394 -7.83 11.40 15.14
C SER A 394 -7.61 12.36 16.33
N VAL A 395 -8.63 13.18 16.66
CA VAL A 395 -8.59 14.12 17.79
C VAL A 395 -8.47 13.40 19.14
N PHE A 396 -9.16 12.26 19.28
CA PHE A 396 -9.23 11.51 20.54
C PHE A 396 -8.05 10.55 20.74
N ILE A 397 -7.16 10.40 19.79
CA ILE A 397 -5.98 9.56 19.94
C ILE A 397 -5.04 10.23 20.96
N LYS A 398 -4.97 9.64 22.14
CA LYS A 398 -3.97 9.97 23.17
C LYS A 398 -2.86 8.94 23.14
N ARG A 399 -1.69 9.31 23.65
CA ARG A 399 -0.60 8.36 23.79
C ARG A 399 -0.94 7.25 24.75
N PRO A 400 -0.44 6.01 24.47
CA PRO A 400 -0.67 4.87 25.35
C PRO A 400 0.04 4.99 26.67
#